data_e1af5503533469fe8f3b06d72457d440
#
_entry.id   e1af5503533469fe8f3b06d72457d440
#
_cell.length_a   1.000
_cell.length_b   1.000
_cell.length_c   1.000
_cell.angle_alpha   90.00
_cell.angle_beta   90.00
_cell.angle_gamma   90.00
#
_symmetry.space_group_name_H-M   'P 1'
#
loop_
_entity.id
_entity.type
_entity.pdbx_description
1 polymer ?
#
loop_
_entity_poly.entity_id
_entity_poly.type
_entity_poly.pdbx_seq_one_letter_code
_entity_poly.pdbx_strand_id
1 'polypeptide(L)'
;MGRAVPKVRRESAAARVAARTLLERLGFPPMAILKTRSGVPIWPTGVVGSLAHHDTVAAAAIVGTKSIAALGVDIEPNEPLPENLIELIATPHEQRMYDLHTLKRRDLFVLKEAVYKVCFPMDGQFLEFQDVEIDIFARSGHVSKTNRTFSFELFISKNLIGVAYSRPNEVDSPPRSKISSHPLKQSIP
;
A
#
# COMPACT_ATOMS: atom_id res chain seq x y z
N MET A 1 16.80 -17.25 -14.35
CA MET A 1 15.99 -17.01 -13.14
C MET A 1 16.90 -17.11 -11.91
N GLY A 2 17.27 -15.97 -11.28
CA GLY A 2 18.10 -15.96 -10.09
C GLY A 2 17.36 -16.62 -8.92
N ARG A 3 18.03 -17.53 -8.21
CA ARG A 3 17.52 -18.10 -6.96
C ARG A 3 17.48 -16.97 -5.92
N ALA A 4 16.30 -16.68 -5.37
CA ALA A 4 16.18 -15.73 -4.26
C ALA A 4 17.14 -16.13 -3.11
N VAL A 5 17.82 -15.14 -2.55
CA VAL A 5 18.73 -15.32 -1.41
C VAL A 5 17.99 -16.05 -0.28
N PRO A 6 18.62 -16.98 0.46
CA PRO A 6 17.95 -17.78 1.51
C PRO A 6 17.18 -16.94 2.54
N LYS A 7 17.63 -15.71 2.84
CA LYS A 7 16.94 -14.74 3.70
C LYS A 7 15.56 -14.37 3.14
N VAL A 8 15.49 -13.91 1.89
CA VAL A 8 14.23 -13.48 1.23
C VAL A 8 13.23 -14.65 1.13
N ARG A 9 13.72 -15.87 0.95
CA ARG A 9 12.85 -17.06 0.93
C ARG A 9 12.20 -17.32 2.29
N ARG A 10 12.94 -17.17 3.39
CA ARG A 10 12.42 -17.32 4.77
C ARG A 10 11.39 -16.27 5.09
N GLU A 11 11.67 -15.00 4.80
CA GLU A 11 10.77 -13.87 5.02
C GLU A 11 9.46 -14.05 4.25
N SER A 12 9.57 -14.36 2.96
CA SER A 12 8.42 -14.66 2.11
C SER A 12 7.62 -15.89 2.59
N ALA A 13 8.27 -16.90 3.16
CA ALA A 13 7.59 -18.04 3.78
C ALA A 13 6.86 -17.65 5.05
N ALA A 14 7.45 -16.82 5.91
CA ALA A 14 6.83 -16.34 7.14
C ALA A 14 5.54 -15.55 6.86
N ALA A 15 5.54 -14.65 5.87
CA ALA A 15 4.34 -13.94 5.45
C ALA A 15 3.23 -14.88 4.96
N ARG A 16 3.59 -15.97 4.24
CA ARG A 16 2.62 -16.98 3.80
C ARG A 16 2.09 -17.84 4.95
N VAL A 17 2.89 -18.11 5.97
CA VAL A 17 2.42 -18.79 7.19
C VAL A 17 1.37 -17.92 7.88
N ALA A 18 1.66 -16.63 8.08
CA ALA A 18 0.70 -15.69 8.66
C ALA A 18 -0.62 -15.65 7.85
N ALA A 19 -0.52 -15.57 6.53
CA ALA A 19 -1.71 -15.53 5.66
C ALA A 19 -2.53 -16.84 5.73
N ARG A 20 -1.88 -18.01 5.81
CA ARG A 20 -2.60 -19.29 5.98
C ARG A 20 -3.38 -19.31 7.31
N THR A 21 -2.76 -18.89 8.40
CA THR A 21 -3.45 -18.77 9.69
C THR A 21 -4.68 -17.87 9.61
N LEU A 22 -4.60 -16.77 8.87
CA LEU A 22 -5.74 -15.87 8.65
C LEU A 22 -6.83 -16.53 7.78
N LEU A 23 -6.46 -17.26 6.73
CA LEU A 23 -7.41 -18.00 5.88
C LEU A 23 -8.15 -19.07 6.69
N GLU A 24 -7.45 -19.84 7.53
CA GLU A 24 -8.04 -20.83 8.41
C GLU A 24 -9.06 -20.19 9.38
N ARG A 25 -8.76 -19.00 9.93
CA ARG A 25 -9.72 -18.25 10.76
C ARG A 25 -10.95 -17.77 10.00
N LEU A 26 -10.83 -17.59 8.67
CA LEU A 26 -11.97 -17.29 7.79
C LEU A 26 -12.72 -18.54 7.31
N GLY A 27 -12.34 -19.74 7.79
CA GLY A 27 -13.00 -21.01 7.48
C GLY A 27 -12.50 -21.70 6.20
N PHE A 28 -11.38 -21.26 5.63
CA PHE A 28 -10.77 -21.95 4.50
C PHE A 28 -9.95 -23.17 4.97
N PRO A 29 -9.94 -24.27 4.22
CA PRO A 29 -9.08 -25.39 4.53
C PRO A 29 -7.59 -25.01 4.43
N PRO A 30 -6.69 -25.76 5.09
CA PRO A 30 -5.25 -25.55 4.94
C PRO A 30 -4.83 -25.61 3.46
N MET A 31 -4.24 -24.54 2.95
CA MET A 31 -3.86 -24.41 1.55
C MET A 31 -2.54 -23.66 1.36
N ALA A 32 -1.85 -23.95 0.25
CA ALA A 32 -0.67 -23.20 -0.13
C ALA A 32 -1.07 -21.90 -0.85
N ILE A 33 -0.43 -20.77 -0.47
CA ILE A 33 -0.56 -19.51 -1.19
C ILE A 33 0.52 -19.50 -2.28
N LEU A 34 0.10 -19.77 -3.49
CA LEU A 34 0.95 -19.73 -4.68
C LEU A 34 1.19 -18.29 -5.13
N LYS A 35 2.00 -18.11 -6.18
CA LYS A 35 2.21 -16.80 -6.81
C LYS A 35 2.20 -16.92 -8.32
N THR A 36 1.79 -15.86 -8.99
CA THR A 36 1.90 -15.70 -10.43
C THR A 36 3.37 -15.63 -10.88
N ARG A 37 3.60 -15.58 -12.19
CA ARG A 37 4.94 -15.31 -12.76
C ARG A 37 5.48 -13.93 -12.36
N SER A 38 4.59 -12.94 -12.19
CA SER A 38 4.94 -11.60 -11.74
C SER A 38 5.12 -11.47 -10.21
N GLY A 39 4.94 -12.58 -9.45
CA GLY A 39 5.15 -12.61 -8.02
C GLY A 39 3.92 -12.31 -7.17
N VAL A 40 2.79 -11.94 -7.77
CA VAL A 40 1.54 -11.64 -7.08
C VAL A 40 0.99 -12.90 -6.39
N PRO A 41 0.60 -12.84 -5.10
CA PRO A 41 -0.05 -13.97 -4.42
C PRO A 41 -1.37 -14.34 -5.09
N ILE A 42 -1.64 -15.65 -5.17
CA ILE A 42 -2.91 -16.19 -5.67
C ILE A 42 -3.79 -16.53 -4.47
N TRP A 43 -4.91 -15.83 -4.34
CA TRP A 43 -5.85 -15.98 -3.25
C TRP A 43 -7.01 -16.91 -3.63
N PRO A 44 -7.65 -17.58 -2.66
CA PRO A 44 -8.87 -18.34 -2.93
C PRO A 44 -10.02 -17.40 -3.36
N THR A 45 -10.97 -17.96 -4.09
CA THR A 45 -12.15 -17.21 -4.54
C THR A 45 -12.89 -16.56 -3.35
N GLY A 46 -13.27 -15.32 -3.52
CA GLY A 46 -13.97 -14.54 -2.49
C GLY A 46 -13.05 -13.84 -1.48
N VAL A 47 -11.72 -13.90 -1.67
CA VAL A 47 -10.74 -13.27 -0.80
C VAL A 47 -9.78 -12.43 -1.62
N VAL A 48 -9.39 -11.30 -1.09
CA VAL A 48 -8.22 -10.52 -1.49
C VAL A 48 -7.25 -10.40 -0.33
N GLY A 49 -5.99 -10.19 -0.63
CA GLY A 49 -4.99 -10.03 0.41
C GLY A 49 -3.66 -9.51 -0.11
N SER A 50 -2.76 -9.23 0.81
CA SER A 50 -1.41 -8.78 0.51
C SER A 50 -0.41 -9.31 1.54
N LEU A 51 0.83 -9.44 1.12
CA LEU A 51 1.94 -9.93 1.92
C LEU A 51 3.05 -8.87 1.94
N ALA A 52 3.65 -8.70 3.11
CA ALA A 52 4.82 -7.85 3.27
C ALA A 52 5.83 -8.52 4.21
N HIS A 53 7.08 -8.14 4.07
CA HIS A 53 8.13 -8.53 5.00
C HIS A 53 9.26 -7.51 4.97
N HIS A 54 9.85 -7.28 6.11
CA HIS A 54 11.04 -6.48 6.27
C HIS A 54 11.92 -7.13 7.35
N ASP A 55 13.15 -7.47 7.00
CA ASP A 55 14.16 -8.08 7.86
C ASP A 55 13.62 -9.28 8.68
N THR A 56 13.27 -9.08 9.95
CA THR A 56 12.81 -10.14 10.86
C THR A 56 11.29 -10.17 11.04
N VAL A 57 10.56 -9.28 10.37
CA VAL A 57 9.11 -9.12 10.50
C VAL A 57 8.42 -9.48 9.19
N ALA A 58 7.32 -10.19 9.29
CA ALA A 58 6.43 -10.47 8.17
C ALA A 58 4.99 -10.10 8.53
N ALA A 59 4.26 -9.58 7.56
CA ALA A 59 2.87 -9.21 7.69
C ALA A 59 2.02 -9.84 6.57
N ALA A 60 0.78 -10.14 6.89
CA ALA A 60 -0.24 -10.53 5.94
C ALA A 60 -1.54 -9.83 6.29
N ALA A 61 -2.26 -9.38 5.27
CA ALA A 61 -3.61 -8.86 5.41
C ALA A 61 -4.51 -9.60 4.41
N ILE A 62 -5.68 -10.04 4.87
CA ILE A 62 -6.69 -10.68 4.01
C ILE A 62 -8.08 -10.23 4.40
N VAL A 63 -8.97 -10.18 3.43
CA VAL A 63 -10.37 -9.78 3.63
C VAL A 63 -11.26 -10.37 2.54
N GLY A 64 -12.54 -10.54 2.83
CA GLY A 64 -13.53 -10.96 1.84
C GLY A 64 -13.77 -9.89 0.78
N THR A 65 -13.90 -10.31 -0.49
CA THR A 65 -14.11 -9.41 -1.65
C THR A 65 -15.42 -8.62 -1.57
N LYS A 66 -16.39 -9.04 -0.75
CA LYS A 66 -17.62 -8.28 -0.51
C LYS A 66 -17.40 -6.97 0.22
N SER A 67 -16.35 -6.88 1.03
CA SER A 67 -16.01 -5.68 1.83
C SER A 67 -14.96 -4.81 1.17
N ILE A 68 -13.94 -5.42 0.61
CA ILE A 68 -12.80 -4.76 -0.03
C ILE A 68 -12.53 -5.46 -1.36
N ALA A 69 -12.43 -4.69 -2.42
CA ALA A 69 -12.19 -5.23 -3.77
C ALA A 69 -10.70 -5.48 -4.04
N ALA A 70 -9.82 -4.66 -3.49
CA ALA A 70 -8.37 -4.80 -3.62
C ALA A 70 -7.66 -4.32 -2.35
N LEU A 71 -6.54 -4.97 -1.99
CA LEU A 71 -5.82 -4.77 -0.75
C LEU A 71 -4.31 -4.85 -0.96
N GLY A 72 -3.59 -3.88 -0.43
CA GLY A 72 -2.13 -3.84 -0.38
C GLY A 72 -1.65 -3.60 1.04
N VAL A 73 -0.60 -4.28 1.49
CA VAL A 73 0.04 -4.07 2.78
C VAL A 73 1.54 -3.93 2.60
N ASP A 74 2.12 -2.99 3.32
CA ASP A 74 3.58 -2.90 3.46
C ASP A 74 3.98 -2.71 4.92
N ILE A 75 5.22 -3.12 5.26
CA ILE A 75 5.77 -3.04 6.61
C ILE A 75 7.23 -2.59 6.56
N GLU A 76 7.55 -1.56 7.34
CA GLU A 76 8.88 -0.97 7.42
C GLU A 76 9.26 -0.68 8.89
N PRO A 77 10.54 -0.58 9.24
CA PRO A 77 10.94 -0.13 10.57
C PRO A 77 10.52 1.33 10.78
N ASN A 78 10.13 1.69 12.00
CA ASN A 78 9.78 3.06 12.36
C ASN A 78 11.03 3.91 12.57
N GLU A 79 11.80 4.09 11.52
CA GLU A 79 13.07 4.82 11.47
C GLU A 79 13.05 5.87 10.36
N PRO A 80 13.83 6.94 10.46
CA PRO A 80 13.96 7.91 9.38
C PRO A 80 14.43 7.25 8.09
N LEU A 81 13.91 7.72 6.97
CA LEU A 81 14.42 7.34 5.66
C LEU A 81 15.77 8.06 5.42
N PRO A 82 16.76 7.44 4.76
CA PRO A 82 17.97 8.13 4.33
C PRO A 82 17.65 9.36 3.48
N GLU A 83 18.32 10.48 3.73
CA GLU A 83 18.01 11.77 3.09
C GLU A 83 18.11 11.73 1.57
N ASN A 84 19.08 10.99 1.04
CA ASN A 84 19.27 10.81 -0.40
C ASN A 84 18.13 10.07 -1.11
N LEU A 85 17.21 9.43 -0.37
CA LEU A 85 16.04 8.74 -0.95
C LEU A 85 14.78 9.60 -0.99
N ILE A 86 14.80 10.80 -0.39
CA ILE A 86 13.61 11.63 -0.28
C ILE A 86 13.13 12.11 -1.64
N GLU A 87 14.06 12.67 -2.44
CA GLU A 87 13.73 13.16 -3.78
C GLU A 87 13.26 12.03 -4.71
N LEU A 88 13.72 10.81 -4.47
CA LEU A 88 13.25 9.64 -5.22
C LEU A 88 11.82 9.26 -4.83
N ILE A 89 11.48 9.36 -3.54
CA ILE A 89 10.22 8.85 -3.00
C ILE A 89 9.13 9.92 -2.99
N ALA A 90 9.41 11.11 -2.45
CA ALA A 90 8.43 12.17 -2.33
C ALA A 90 8.27 12.96 -3.65
N THR A 91 7.04 13.12 -4.12
CA THR A 91 6.76 13.99 -5.26
C THR A 91 7.07 15.45 -4.93
N PRO A 92 7.32 16.32 -5.93
CA PRO A 92 7.49 17.76 -5.66
C PRO A 92 6.30 18.40 -4.94
N HIS A 93 5.09 17.86 -5.10
CA HIS A 93 3.91 18.31 -4.37
C HIS A 93 3.97 17.89 -2.90
N GLU A 94 4.27 16.62 -2.61
CA GLU A 94 4.43 16.12 -1.25
C GLU A 94 5.56 16.83 -0.49
N GLN A 95 6.67 17.14 -1.17
CA GLN A 95 7.78 17.91 -0.60
C GLN A 95 7.38 19.33 -0.16
N ARG A 96 6.44 19.96 -0.88
CA ARG A 96 5.91 21.27 -0.51
C ARG A 96 4.82 21.22 0.55
N MET A 97 4.00 20.17 0.53
CA MET A 97 2.85 20.03 1.43
C MET A 97 3.22 19.56 2.83
N TYR A 98 4.26 18.76 2.92
CA TYR A 98 4.64 18.12 4.17
C TYR A 98 5.97 18.66 4.68
N ASP A 99 6.01 18.99 5.98
CA ASP A 99 7.29 19.16 6.66
C ASP A 99 7.97 17.79 6.76
N LEU A 100 8.82 17.52 5.79
CA LEU A 100 9.54 16.26 5.67
C LEU A 100 10.57 16.03 6.79
N HIS A 101 10.76 17.00 7.70
CA HIS A 101 11.54 16.81 8.92
C HIS A 101 10.69 16.22 10.05
N THR A 102 9.40 16.55 10.09
CA THR A 102 8.43 16.02 11.08
C THR A 102 7.81 14.69 10.66
N LEU A 103 7.49 14.54 9.39
CA LEU A 103 7.14 13.23 8.83
C LEU A 103 8.43 12.43 8.71
N LYS A 104 8.46 11.26 9.31
CA LYS A 104 9.59 10.33 9.23
C LYS A 104 9.80 9.76 7.82
N ARG A 105 9.38 10.45 6.77
CA ARG A 105 9.60 10.17 5.34
C ARG A 105 9.40 8.71 4.91
N ARG A 106 9.66 7.75 5.82
CA ARG A 106 9.38 6.33 5.65
C ARG A 106 7.87 6.04 5.66
N ASP A 107 7.07 6.96 6.24
CA ASP A 107 5.60 6.92 6.17
C ASP A 107 5.14 7.01 4.71
N LEU A 108 5.71 7.92 3.91
CA LEU A 108 5.42 8.01 2.48
C LEU A 108 5.87 6.74 1.74
N PHE A 109 7.05 6.22 2.06
CA PHE A 109 7.56 5.01 1.43
C PHE A 109 6.63 3.82 1.65
N VAL A 110 6.29 3.53 2.92
CA VAL A 110 5.43 2.38 3.26
C VAL A 110 4.02 2.52 2.67
N LEU A 111 3.49 3.75 2.59
CA LEU A 111 2.17 4.01 1.99
C LEU A 111 2.21 3.84 0.46
N LYS A 112 3.25 4.34 -0.21
CA LYS A 112 3.41 4.17 -1.67
C LYS A 112 3.61 2.71 -2.06
N GLU A 113 4.38 1.95 -1.28
CA GLU A 113 4.53 0.50 -1.45
C GLU A 113 3.19 -0.23 -1.25
N ALA A 114 2.39 0.16 -0.24
CA ALA A 114 1.06 -0.41 -0.05
C ALA A 114 0.12 -0.09 -1.22
N VAL A 115 0.15 1.15 -1.74
CA VAL A 115 -0.61 1.55 -2.94
C VAL A 115 -0.15 0.78 -4.18
N TYR A 116 1.16 0.60 -4.37
CA TYR A 116 1.68 -0.23 -5.45
C TYR A 116 1.14 -1.67 -5.37
N LYS A 117 1.16 -2.27 -4.17
CA LYS A 117 0.69 -3.64 -3.94
C LYS A 117 -0.82 -3.82 -4.12
N VAL A 118 -1.62 -2.77 -4.01
CA VAL A 118 -3.05 -2.82 -4.35
C VAL A 118 -3.27 -2.59 -5.85
N CYS A 119 -2.52 -1.70 -6.48
CA CYS A 119 -2.68 -1.33 -7.88
C CYS A 119 -2.14 -2.39 -8.85
N PHE A 120 -0.93 -2.89 -8.62
CA PHE A 120 -0.26 -3.80 -9.54
C PHE A 120 -1.04 -5.09 -9.85
N PRO A 121 -1.70 -5.78 -8.89
CA PRO A 121 -2.54 -6.94 -9.19
C PRO A 121 -3.76 -6.61 -10.06
N MET A 122 -4.24 -5.36 -10.05
CA MET A 122 -5.41 -4.93 -10.81
C MET A 122 -5.05 -4.60 -12.27
N ASP A 123 -3.97 -3.85 -12.47
CA ASP A 123 -3.66 -3.21 -13.75
C ASP A 123 -2.39 -3.78 -14.41
N GLY A 124 -1.58 -4.53 -13.68
CA GLY A 124 -0.30 -5.11 -14.17
C GLY A 124 0.77 -4.06 -14.50
N GLN A 125 0.56 -2.80 -14.11
CA GLN A 125 1.48 -1.70 -14.42
C GLN A 125 2.52 -1.52 -13.33
N PHE A 126 3.78 -1.36 -13.75
CA PHE A 126 4.85 -0.91 -12.87
C PHE A 126 4.71 0.59 -12.58
N LEU A 127 4.75 0.94 -11.31
CA LEU A 127 4.71 2.31 -10.83
C LEU A 127 6.08 2.69 -10.25
N GLU A 128 6.51 3.89 -10.58
CA GLU A 128 7.58 4.59 -9.88
C GLU A 128 6.98 5.32 -8.67
N PHE A 129 7.80 5.69 -7.69
CA PHE A 129 7.32 6.46 -6.53
C PHE A 129 6.67 7.79 -6.90
N GLN A 130 7.13 8.40 -7.98
CA GLN A 130 6.61 9.66 -8.52
C GLN A 130 5.24 9.50 -9.21
N ASP A 131 4.83 8.28 -9.54
CA ASP A 131 3.49 8.00 -10.11
C ASP A 131 2.39 7.95 -9.03
N VAL A 132 2.78 7.91 -7.76
CA VAL A 132 1.88 7.79 -6.61
C VAL A 132 1.99 9.06 -5.77
N GLU A 133 0.88 9.74 -5.54
CA GLU A 133 0.78 10.90 -4.67
C GLU A 133 -0.06 10.54 -3.44
N ILE A 134 0.50 10.75 -2.27
CA ILE A 134 -0.13 10.46 -0.97
C ILE A 134 -0.70 11.75 -0.38
N ASP A 135 -2.00 11.75 -0.10
CA ASP A 135 -2.64 12.76 0.74
C ASP A 135 -2.89 12.18 2.14
N ILE A 136 -2.04 12.55 3.10
CA ILE A 136 -2.11 12.05 4.48
C ILE A 136 -3.37 12.54 5.19
N PHE A 137 -3.84 13.74 4.89
CA PHE A 137 -5.02 14.33 5.52
C PHE A 137 -6.30 13.70 5.01
N ALA A 138 -6.39 13.47 3.68
CA ALA A 138 -7.50 12.78 3.06
C ALA A 138 -7.41 11.24 3.22
N ARG A 139 -6.29 10.71 3.71
CA ARG A 139 -5.98 9.27 3.79
C ARG A 139 -6.18 8.56 2.45
N SER A 140 -5.64 9.15 1.40
CA SER A 140 -5.76 8.63 0.05
C SER A 140 -4.44 8.67 -0.71
N GLY A 141 -4.24 7.67 -1.57
CA GLY A 141 -3.13 7.59 -2.52
C GLY A 141 -3.65 7.62 -3.94
N HIS A 142 -3.25 8.61 -4.73
CA HIS A 142 -3.61 8.75 -6.13
C HIS A 142 -2.50 8.22 -7.02
N VAL A 143 -2.87 7.40 -8.01
CA VAL A 143 -1.95 6.84 -9.02
C VAL A 143 -2.18 7.53 -10.35
N SER A 144 -1.24 8.34 -10.80
CA SER A 144 -1.35 9.15 -12.02
C SER A 144 -1.49 8.30 -13.29
N LYS A 145 -0.74 7.21 -13.41
CA LYS A 145 -0.76 6.33 -14.60
C LYS A 145 -2.10 5.65 -14.85
N THR A 146 -2.82 5.30 -13.80
CA THR A 146 -4.10 4.58 -13.89
C THR A 146 -5.29 5.46 -13.55
N ASN A 147 -5.02 6.68 -13.08
CA ASN A 147 -6.01 7.64 -12.58
C ASN A 147 -6.91 7.06 -11.48
N ARG A 148 -6.37 6.14 -10.67
CA ARG A 148 -7.06 5.51 -9.54
C ARG A 148 -6.68 6.17 -8.24
N THR A 149 -7.62 6.16 -7.31
CA THR A 149 -7.39 6.59 -5.93
C THR A 149 -7.74 5.45 -4.98
N PHE A 150 -6.85 5.20 -4.03
CA PHE A 150 -6.99 4.17 -3.01
C PHE A 150 -7.06 4.82 -1.64
N SER A 151 -7.92 4.32 -0.77
CA SER A 151 -7.90 4.69 0.65
C SER A 151 -6.73 4.00 1.34
N PHE A 152 -6.20 4.59 2.41
CA PHE A 152 -5.19 3.93 3.22
C PHE A 152 -5.37 4.16 4.73
N GLU A 153 -4.74 3.28 5.50
CA GLU A 153 -4.49 3.41 6.93
C GLU A 153 -2.99 3.24 7.21
N LEU A 154 -2.48 4.00 8.18
CA LEU A 154 -1.11 3.89 8.67
C LEU A 154 -1.12 3.56 10.15
N PHE A 155 -0.50 2.45 10.51
CA PHE A 155 -0.32 2.02 11.89
C PHE A 155 1.13 2.24 12.30
N ILE A 156 1.31 2.97 13.39
CA ILE A 156 2.63 3.39 13.90
C ILE A 156 2.90 2.68 15.22
N SER A 157 3.98 1.91 15.25
CA SER A 157 4.48 1.22 16.46
C SER A 157 6.00 1.13 16.38
N LYS A 158 6.60 -0.01 16.79
CA LYS A 158 7.99 -0.34 16.47
C LYS A 158 8.23 -0.43 14.96
N ASN A 159 7.19 -0.82 14.22
CA ASN A 159 7.18 -0.80 12.77
C ASN A 159 6.07 0.14 12.28
N LEU A 160 6.22 0.61 11.05
CA LEU A 160 5.19 1.27 10.26
C LEU A 160 4.48 0.19 9.43
N ILE A 161 3.16 0.16 9.45
CA ILE A 161 2.37 -0.72 8.60
C ILE A 161 1.42 0.15 7.79
N GLY A 162 1.63 0.21 6.49
CA GLY A 162 0.74 0.84 5.53
C GLY A 162 -0.24 -0.19 4.97
N VAL A 163 -1.53 0.13 4.98
CA VAL A 163 -2.58 -0.68 4.37
C VAL A 163 -3.33 0.19 3.37
N ALA A 164 -3.26 -0.13 2.09
CA ALA A 164 -4.01 0.54 1.05
C ALA A 164 -5.12 -0.38 0.51
N TYR A 165 -6.28 0.20 0.17
CA TYR A 165 -7.42 -0.60 -0.28
C TYR A 165 -8.38 0.21 -1.16
N SER A 166 -9.20 -0.52 -1.95
CA SER A 166 -10.40 0.02 -2.60
C SER A 166 -11.63 -0.80 -2.23
N ARG A 167 -12.78 -0.14 -2.10
CA ARG A 167 -14.07 -0.80 -1.91
C ARG A 167 -14.67 -1.21 -3.27
N PRO A 168 -15.60 -2.19 -3.30
CA PRO A 168 -16.21 -2.63 -4.55
C PRO A 168 -16.80 -1.49 -5.40
N ASN A 169 -17.38 -0.47 -4.77
CA ASN A 169 -18.00 0.67 -5.46
C ASN A 169 -16.99 1.74 -5.92
N GLU A 170 -15.72 1.61 -5.55
CA GLU A 170 -14.65 2.56 -5.89
C GLU A 170 -13.81 2.10 -7.08
N VAL A 171 -13.89 0.81 -7.44
CA VAL A 171 -13.08 0.21 -8.52
C VAL A 171 -13.42 0.82 -9.88
N ASP A 172 -14.68 1.17 -10.11
CA ASP A 172 -15.20 1.71 -11.39
C ASP A 172 -15.56 3.20 -11.30
N SER A 173 -15.26 3.87 -10.19
CA SER A 173 -15.58 5.29 -10.02
C SER A 173 -14.61 6.17 -10.79
N PRO A 174 -15.09 7.13 -11.60
CA PRO A 174 -14.22 8.15 -12.18
C PRO A 174 -13.57 8.97 -11.05
N PRO A 175 -12.40 9.57 -11.29
CA PRO A 175 -11.67 10.32 -10.28
C PRO A 175 -12.58 11.40 -9.69
N ARG A 176 -12.58 11.51 -8.36
CA ARG A 176 -13.23 12.64 -7.68
C ARG A 176 -12.62 13.92 -8.22
N SER A 177 -13.42 14.73 -8.89
CA SER A 177 -13.01 16.04 -9.41
C SER A 177 -12.35 16.82 -8.28
N LYS A 178 -11.18 17.40 -8.58
CA LYS A 178 -10.47 18.32 -7.66
C LYS A 178 -11.50 19.34 -7.14
N ILE A 179 -11.77 19.29 -5.84
CA ILE A 179 -12.58 20.33 -5.18
C ILE A 179 -11.77 21.60 -5.34
N SER A 180 -12.23 22.48 -6.22
CA SER A 180 -11.70 23.82 -6.40
C SER A 180 -11.76 24.52 -5.06
N SER A 181 -10.62 24.73 -4.42
CA SER A 181 -10.49 25.60 -3.27
C SER A 181 -10.74 27.03 -3.75
N HIS A 182 -11.99 27.49 -3.66
CA HIS A 182 -12.28 28.92 -3.75
C HIS A 182 -11.74 29.56 -2.48
N PRO A 183 -10.87 30.56 -2.58
CA PRO A 183 -10.49 31.34 -1.43
C PRO A 183 -11.72 32.12 -0.96
N LEU A 184 -12.14 31.90 0.28
CA LEU A 184 -13.09 32.74 0.96
C LEU A 184 -12.54 34.18 0.99
N LYS A 185 -13.10 35.04 0.15
CA LYS A 185 -12.94 36.49 0.30
C LYS A 185 -13.58 36.87 1.62
N GLN A 186 -12.77 37.07 2.65
CA GLN A 186 -13.20 37.81 3.84
C GLN A 186 -13.36 39.28 3.44
N SER A 187 -14.60 39.70 3.33
CA SER A 187 -14.96 41.10 3.40
C SER A 187 -15.04 41.46 4.87
N ILE A 188 -14.14 42.30 5.32
CA ILE A 188 -14.23 42.95 6.63
C ILE A 188 -14.76 44.38 6.38
N PRO A 189 -15.73 44.83 7.16
CA PRO A 189 -16.31 46.19 7.05
C PRO A 189 -15.36 47.29 7.45
#